data_16079a5bb2d831ddfd8989e62d0c7b6d
#
_entry.id   16079a5bb2d831ddfd8989e62d0c7b6d
#
_cell.length_a   1.000
_cell.length_b   1.000
_cell.length_c   1.000
_cell.angle_alpha   90.00
_cell.angle_beta   90.00
_cell.angle_gamma   90.00
#
_symmetry.space_group_name_H-M   'P 1'
#
loop_
_entity.id
_entity.type
_entity.pdbx_description
1 polymer ?
#
loop_
_entity_poly.entity_id
_entity_poly.type
_entity_poly.pdbx_seq_one_letter_code
_entity_poly.pdbx_strand_id
1 'polypeptide(L)'
;YVNVQGDMPDVTVDIIEKCVWHLKHYPITTVYTKMPKEKQDDPSTVKMVRAGDQALWFGRGLTGYGEWHLGVYGYKRNALDMYPTLEISQEENVEKLEQLRWLKSGWQIGCLSVQYNGMEINTPEDLDEWHSKNSQ
;
A
#
# COMPACT_ATOMS: atom_id res chain seq x y z
N TYR A 1 -8.71 8.55 9.85
CA TYR A 1 -7.88 9.26 8.86
C TYR A 1 -7.49 8.30 7.75
N VAL A 2 -7.67 8.70 6.52
CA VAL A 2 -7.33 7.91 5.34
C VAL A 2 -6.38 8.72 4.46
N ASN A 3 -5.31 8.06 4.01
CA ASN A 3 -4.34 8.63 3.08
C ASN A 3 -4.33 7.80 1.79
N VAL A 4 -4.45 8.46 0.66
CA VAL A 4 -4.37 7.85 -0.67
C VAL A 4 -3.20 8.50 -1.40
N GLN A 5 -2.27 7.67 -1.88
CA GLN A 5 -1.13 8.19 -2.65
C GLN A 5 -1.60 8.74 -4.00
N GLY A 6 -0.95 9.82 -4.47
CA GLY A 6 -1.34 10.52 -5.68
C GLY A 6 -1.15 9.72 -6.97
N ASP A 7 -0.42 8.62 -6.92
CA ASP A 7 -0.21 7.72 -8.07
C ASP A 7 -1.29 6.62 -8.16
N MET A 8 -2.37 6.73 -7.38
CA MET A 8 -3.47 5.76 -7.34
C MET A 8 -4.79 6.44 -7.74
N PRO A 9 -4.96 6.84 -9.03
CA PRO A 9 -6.12 7.64 -9.44
C PRO A 9 -7.44 6.86 -9.50
N ASP A 10 -7.42 5.54 -9.52
CA ASP A 10 -8.61 4.69 -9.66
C ASP A 10 -9.11 4.15 -8.32
N VAL A 11 -8.70 4.74 -7.19
CA VAL A 11 -9.18 4.34 -5.87
C VAL A 11 -10.65 4.73 -5.72
N THR A 12 -11.48 3.76 -5.31
CA THR A 12 -12.91 3.93 -5.13
C THR A 12 -13.27 4.17 -3.67
N VAL A 13 -14.50 4.68 -3.44
CA VAL A 13 -15.05 4.83 -2.09
C VAL A 13 -15.10 3.48 -1.38
N ASP A 14 -15.40 2.40 -2.08
CA ASP A 14 -15.47 1.06 -1.52
C ASP A 14 -14.13 0.60 -0.95
N ILE A 15 -13.03 0.89 -1.64
CA ILE A 15 -11.69 0.59 -1.16
C ILE A 15 -11.38 1.37 0.11
N ILE A 16 -11.72 2.66 0.14
CA ILE A 16 -11.51 3.52 1.31
C ILE A 16 -12.34 3.02 2.49
N GLU A 17 -13.59 2.62 2.26
CA GLU A 17 -14.47 2.11 3.30
C GLU A 17 -13.93 0.82 3.93
N LYS A 18 -13.35 -0.07 3.14
CA LYS A 18 -12.71 -1.29 3.66
C LYS A 18 -11.54 -0.97 4.59
N CYS A 19 -10.71 0.00 4.22
CA CYS A 19 -9.62 0.47 5.07
C CYS A 19 -10.13 0.99 6.41
N VAL A 20 -11.17 1.83 6.38
CA VAL A 20 -11.76 2.42 7.58
C VAL A 20 -12.41 1.35 8.46
N TRP A 21 -13.15 0.43 7.84
CA TRP A 21 -13.81 -0.66 8.56
C TRP A 21 -12.80 -1.51 9.34
N HIS A 22 -11.65 -1.82 8.74
CA HIS A 22 -10.64 -2.68 9.35
C HIS A 22 -9.89 -2.02 10.50
N LEU A 23 -10.02 -0.71 10.65
CA LEU A 23 -9.47 0.02 11.81
C LEU A 23 -10.08 -0.41 13.14
N LYS A 24 -11.19 -1.14 13.13
CA LYS A 24 -11.75 -1.76 14.33
C LYS A 24 -10.80 -2.79 14.95
N HIS A 25 -9.91 -3.37 14.14
CA HIS A 25 -9.03 -4.47 14.55
C HIS A 25 -7.55 -4.09 14.60
N TYR A 26 -7.14 -3.04 13.88
CA TYR A 26 -5.74 -2.63 13.76
C TYR A 26 -5.62 -1.11 13.84
N PRO A 27 -4.51 -0.60 14.42
CA PRO A 27 -4.30 0.85 14.49
C PRO A 27 -3.95 1.46 13.15
N ILE A 28 -3.46 0.65 12.21
CA ILE A 28 -3.12 1.06 10.86
C ILE A 28 -3.65 -0.02 9.92
N THR A 29 -4.24 0.39 8.81
CA THR A 29 -4.78 -0.55 7.81
C THR A 29 -4.33 -0.16 6.41
N THR A 30 -4.29 -1.15 5.54
CA THR A 30 -4.03 -0.94 4.12
C THR A 30 -4.80 -1.99 3.32
N VAL A 31 -4.68 -1.94 2.01
CA VAL A 31 -5.37 -2.85 1.10
C VAL A 31 -4.39 -3.40 0.07
N TYR A 32 -4.72 -4.55 -0.48
CA TYR A 32 -3.93 -5.21 -1.50
C TYR A 32 -4.85 -5.88 -2.52
N THR A 33 -4.28 -6.25 -3.65
CA THR A 33 -4.99 -7.01 -4.66
C THR A 33 -4.06 -8.08 -5.24
N LYS A 34 -4.62 -8.93 -6.09
CA LYS A 34 -3.85 -9.99 -6.73
C LYS A 34 -2.78 -9.38 -7.64
N MET A 35 -1.55 -9.89 -7.53
CA MET A 35 -0.43 -9.41 -8.33
C MET A 35 -0.54 -9.89 -9.78
N PRO A 36 -0.62 -8.98 -10.76
CA PRO A 36 -0.51 -9.35 -12.16
C PRO A 36 0.90 -9.86 -12.47
N LYS A 37 1.04 -10.81 -13.40
CA LYS A 37 2.35 -11.37 -13.74
C LYS A 37 3.34 -10.33 -14.22
N GLU A 38 2.88 -9.37 -15.01
CA GLU A 38 3.74 -8.32 -15.58
C GLU A 38 4.27 -7.35 -14.54
N LYS A 39 3.69 -7.33 -13.33
CA LYS A 39 4.12 -6.45 -12.24
C LYS A 39 4.93 -7.18 -11.18
N GLN A 40 5.00 -8.51 -11.23
CA GLN A 40 5.60 -9.33 -10.18
C GLN A 40 7.07 -8.96 -9.93
N ASP A 41 7.82 -8.72 -10.98
CA ASP A 41 9.25 -8.44 -10.90
C ASP A 41 9.58 -6.96 -11.17
N ASP A 42 8.57 -6.10 -11.28
CA ASP A 42 8.75 -4.67 -11.53
C ASP A 42 9.19 -3.99 -10.24
N PRO A 43 10.39 -3.36 -10.21
CA PRO A 43 10.88 -2.71 -8.99
C PRO A 43 10.08 -1.47 -8.58
N SER A 44 9.24 -0.91 -9.45
CA SER A 44 8.36 0.20 -9.09
C SER A 44 7.08 -0.28 -8.38
N THR A 45 6.78 -1.57 -8.44
CA THR A 45 5.60 -2.16 -7.80
C THR A 45 5.95 -2.63 -6.40
N VAL A 46 5.18 -2.20 -5.41
CA VAL A 46 5.38 -2.59 -4.01
C VAL A 46 4.70 -3.94 -3.78
N LYS A 47 5.47 -4.91 -3.29
CA LYS A 47 4.98 -6.24 -2.92
C LYS A 47 4.79 -6.30 -1.41
N MET A 48 3.73 -6.94 -0.97
CA MET A 48 3.41 -7.10 0.44
C MET A 48 3.37 -8.57 0.80
N VAL A 49 4.03 -8.92 1.90
CA VAL A 49 3.95 -10.25 2.52
C VAL A 49 2.98 -10.16 3.70
N ARG A 50 2.08 -11.10 3.82
CA ARG A 50 1.06 -11.08 4.87
C ARG A 50 0.88 -12.45 5.53
N ALA A 51 0.34 -12.41 6.75
CA ALA A 51 -0.16 -13.58 7.46
C ALA A 51 -1.63 -13.31 7.75
N GLY A 52 -2.53 -13.96 6.98
CA GLY A 52 -3.96 -13.66 7.08
C GLY A 52 -4.24 -12.21 6.73
N ASP A 53 -4.81 -11.46 7.68
CA ASP A 53 -5.16 -10.05 7.52
C ASP A 53 -4.14 -9.10 8.17
N GLN A 54 -2.94 -9.59 8.47
CA GLN A 54 -1.86 -8.77 9.02
C GLN A 54 -0.69 -8.70 8.04
N ALA A 55 -0.27 -7.49 7.70
CA ALA A 55 0.90 -7.28 6.86
C ALA A 55 2.17 -7.57 7.66
N LEU A 56 3.10 -8.32 7.07
CA LEU A 56 4.37 -8.68 7.69
C LEU A 56 5.51 -7.82 7.18
N TRP A 57 5.54 -7.56 5.87
CA TRP A 57 6.62 -6.78 5.27
C TRP A 57 6.18 -6.21 3.91
N PHE A 58 6.90 -5.19 3.47
CA PHE A 58 6.71 -4.55 2.16
C PHE A 58 8.07 -4.39 1.50
N GLY A 59 8.15 -4.59 0.21
CA GLY A 59 9.40 -4.38 -0.52
C GLY A 59 9.17 -4.23 -2.01
N ARG A 60 9.99 -3.40 -2.64
CA ARG A 60 9.98 -3.24 -4.11
C ARG A 60 10.79 -4.33 -4.78
N GLY A 61 11.86 -4.77 -4.12
CA GLY A 61 12.77 -5.77 -4.65
C GLY A 61 12.33 -7.22 -4.49
N LEU A 62 11.17 -7.50 -3.90
CA LEU A 62 10.65 -8.85 -3.77
C LEU A 62 10.19 -9.37 -5.13
N THR A 63 10.68 -10.54 -5.54
CA THR A 63 10.33 -11.14 -6.82
C THR A 63 9.83 -12.55 -6.63
N GLY A 64 8.89 -12.98 -7.48
CA GLY A 64 8.34 -14.33 -7.46
C GLY A 64 7.27 -14.58 -6.43
N TYR A 65 6.99 -13.64 -5.53
CA TYR A 65 5.93 -13.78 -4.52
C TYR A 65 5.52 -12.40 -4.01
N GLY A 66 4.43 -12.36 -3.24
CA GLY A 66 3.90 -11.15 -2.65
C GLY A 66 2.60 -10.68 -3.31
N GLU A 67 1.79 -9.99 -2.53
CA GLU A 67 0.56 -9.35 -3.03
C GLU A 67 0.89 -7.97 -3.57
N TRP A 68 0.06 -7.46 -4.48
CA TRP A 68 0.21 -6.09 -4.97
C TRP A 68 -0.33 -5.12 -3.92
N HIS A 69 0.56 -4.41 -3.24
CA HIS A 69 0.18 -3.41 -2.25
C HIS A 69 -0.31 -2.14 -2.95
N LEU A 70 -1.47 -1.67 -2.52
CA LEU A 70 -2.05 -0.43 -3.01
C LEU A 70 -1.81 0.68 -1.98
N GLY A 71 -1.48 1.89 -2.45
CA GLY A 71 -1.10 3.01 -1.59
C GLY A 71 -2.26 3.70 -0.89
N VAL A 72 -3.12 2.92 -0.24
CA VAL A 72 -4.25 3.44 0.55
C VAL A 72 -4.08 2.98 1.99
N TYR A 73 -4.11 3.92 2.94
CA TYR A 73 -3.88 3.65 4.36
C TYR A 73 -4.98 4.25 5.20
N GLY A 74 -5.41 3.50 6.23
CA GLY A 74 -6.22 4.04 7.29
C GLY A 74 -5.40 4.12 8.58
N TYR A 75 -5.65 5.15 9.39
CA TYR A 75 -4.94 5.37 10.65
C TYR A 75 -5.92 5.71 11.75
N LYS A 76 -5.75 5.08 12.92
CA LYS A 76 -6.35 5.60 14.15
C LYS A 76 -5.56 6.82 14.60
N ARG A 77 -6.23 7.71 15.34
CA ARG A 77 -5.59 8.95 15.81
C ARG A 77 -4.36 8.67 16.67
N ASN A 78 -4.42 7.68 17.56
CA ASN A 78 -3.29 7.35 18.41
C ASN A 78 -2.05 6.93 17.60
N ALA A 79 -2.25 6.25 16.46
CA ALA A 79 -1.15 5.91 15.58
C ALA A 79 -0.54 7.18 14.98
N LEU A 80 -1.36 8.07 14.42
CA LEU A 80 -0.87 9.32 13.84
C LEU A 80 -0.11 10.17 14.86
N ASP A 81 -0.58 10.23 16.10
CA ASP A 81 0.08 11.00 17.16
C ASP A 81 1.47 10.46 17.48
N MET A 82 1.70 9.17 17.28
CA MET A 82 3.01 8.55 17.52
C MET A 82 3.99 8.69 16.35
N TYR A 83 3.50 9.00 15.15
CA TYR A 83 4.32 9.03 13.94
C TYR A 83 5.58 9.89 14.08
N PRO A 84 5.53 11.12 14.62
CA PRO A 84 6.73 11.95 14.73
C PRO A 84 7.81 11.39 15.68
N THR A 85 7.45 10.42 16.52
CA THR A 85 8.39 9.81 17.47
C THR A 85 9.09 8.58 16.89
N LEU A 86 8.66 8.08 15.72
CA LEU A 86 9.20 6.87 15.13
C LEU A 86 10.54 7.15 14.44
N GLU A 87 11.47 6.21 14.57
CA GLU A 87 12.77 6.32 13.93
C GLU A 87 12.73 5.76 12.50
N ILE A 88 13.45 6.43 11.60
CA ILE A 88 13.58 5.96 10.21
C ILE A 88 14.62 4.84 10.17
N SER A 89 14.23 3.66 9.67
CA SER A 89 15.13 2.52 9.56
C SER A 89 15.93 2.56 8.26
N GLN A 90 16.99 1.74 8.22
CA GLN A 90 17.77 1.54 6.99
C GLN A 90 16.88 0.97 5.88
N GLU A 91 16.01 0.02 6.23
CA GLU A 91 15.11 -0.62 5.28
C GLU A 91 14.17 0.39 4.63
N GLU A 92 13.63 1.33 5.40
CA GLU A 92 12.78 2.39 4.87
C GLU A 92 13.55 3.25 3.86
N ASN A 93 14.78 3.62 4.17
CA ASN A 93 15.61 4.45 3.29
C ASN A 93 15.96 3.74 1.98
N VAL A 94 16.26 2.45 2.05
CA VAL A 94 16.62 1.65 0.86
C VAL A 94 15.41 1.42 -0.03
N GLU A 95 14.30 1.03 0.56
CA GLU A 95 13.08 0.68 -0.18
C GLU A 95 12.25 1.90 -0.58
N LYS A 96 12.44 3.06 0.07
CA LYS A 96 11.64 4.26 -0.09
C LYS A 96 10.17 4.02 0.24
N LEU A 97 9.92 3.29 1.33
CA LEU A 97 8.58 2.90 1.79
C LEU A 97 8.39 3.31 3.26
N GLU A 98 7.61 4.37 3.50
CA GLU A 98 7.37 4.89 4.85
C GLU A 98 6.64 3.91 5.76
N GLN A 99 5.83 3.01 5.22
CA GLN A 99 5.10 2.03 6.02
C GLN A 99 6.04 1.09 6.78
N LEU A 100 7.28 0.93 6.33
CA LEU A 100 8.27 0.13 7.05
C LEU A 100 8.62 0.75 8.40
N ARG A 101 8.50 2.08 8.54
CA ARG A 101 8.73 2.77 9.82
C ARG A 101 7.82 2.21 10.91
N TRP A 102 6.55 2.00 10.59
CA TRP A 102 5.58 1.43 11.52
C TRP A 102 5.96 0.00 11.92
N LEU A 103 6.27 -0.85 10.94
CA LEU A 103 6.61 -2.25 11.21
C LEU A 103 7.90 -2.36 12.02
N LYS A 104 8.91 -1.59 11.70
CA LYS A 104 10.20 -1.60 12.42
C LYS A 104 10.05 -1.07 13.84
N SER A 105 9.02 -0.28 14.11
CA SER A 105 8.72 0.25 15.44
C SER A 105 7.76 -0.64 16.24
N GLY A 106 7.41 -1.81 15.72
CA GLY A 106 6.58 -2.79 16.41
C GLY A 106 5.07 -2.60 16.25
N TRP A 107 4.64 -1.70 15.36
CA TRP A 107 3.22 -1.50 15.11
C TRP A 107 2.68 -2.55 14.15
N GLN A 108 1.42 -2.94 14.36
CA GLN A 108 0.73 -3.88 13.48
C GLN A 108 -0.03 -3.13 12.39
N ILE A 109 0.06 -3.64 11.16
CA ILE A 109 -0.69 -3.11 10.02
C ILE A 109 -1.65 -4.20 9.55
N GLY A 110 -2.95 -3.92 9.61
CA GLY A 110 -3.97 -4.82 9.06
C GLY A 110 -4.10 -4.63 7.55
N CYS A 111 -4.48 -5.68 6.84
CA CYS A 111 -4.65 -5.61 5.40
C CYS A 111 -5.87 -6.40 4.94
N LEU A 112 -6.55 -5.87 3.92
CA LEU A 112 -7.72 -6.51 3.32
C LEU A 112 -7.57 -6.55 1.80
N SER A 113 -8.08 -7.63 1.22
CA SER A 113 -8.14 -7.80 -0.22
C SER A 113 -9.22 -6.92 -0.83
N VAL A 114 -8.90 -6.28 -1.94
CA VAL A 114 -9.86 -5.50 -2.72
C VAL A 114 -9.73 -5.85 -4.20
N GLN A 115 -10.75 -5.52 -4.98
CA GLN A 115 -10.65 -5.57 -6.43
C GLN A 115 -10.19 -4.21 -6.92
N TYR A 116 -9.16 -4.22 -7.76
CA TYR A 116 -8.58 -2.99 -8.29
C TYR A 116 -8.20 -3.22 -9.75
N ASN A 117 -8.86 -2.50 -10.65
CA ASN A 117 -8.64 -2.59 -12.10
C ASN A 117 -7.88 -1.40 -12.65
N GLY A 118 -7.49 -0.48 -11.78
CA GLY A 118 -6.70 0.67 -12.17
C GLY A 118 -5.23 0.35 -12.26
N MET A 119 -4.42 1.38 -12.44
CA MET A 119 -2.97 1.24 -12.53
C MET A 119 -2.30 2.31 -11.68
N GLU A 120 -1.11 1.98 -11.17
CA GLU A 120 -0.25 2.97 -10.53
C GLU A 120 0.40 3.83 -11.61
N ILE A 121 0.48 5.13 -11.33
CA ILE A 121 1.17 6.07 -12.23
C ILE A 121 2.54 6.34 -11.62
N ASN A 122 3.55 5.57 -12.04
CA ASN A 122 4.93 5.69 -11.55
C ASN A 122 5.87 6.29 -12.59
N THR A 123 5.46 6.30 -13.86
CA THR A 123 6.24 6.80 -14.99
C THR A 123 5.34 7.62 -15.92
N PRO A 124 5.92 8.48 -16.82
CA PRO A 124 5.11 9.17 -17.82
C PRO A 124 4.34 8.21 -18.75
N GLU A 125 4.90 7.05 -19.03
CA GLU A 125 4.24 6.03 -19.84
C GLU A 125 3.01 5.48 -19.12
N ASP A 126 3.07 5.29 -17.81
CA ASP A 126 1.92 4.84 -17.00
C ASP A 126 0.79 5.88 -17.07
N LEU A 127 1.12 7.16 -17.00
CA LEU A 127 0.14 8.24 -17.10
C LEU A 127 -0.53 8.26 -18.47
N ASP A 128 0.24 8.12 -19.54
CA ASP A 128 -0.30 8.07 -20.89
C ASP A 128 -1.23 6.88 -21.08
N GLU A 129 -0.85 5.71 -20.57
CA GLU A 129 -1.69 4.52 -20.63
C GLU A 129 -3.01 4.73 -19.86
N TRP A 130 -2.96 5.33 -18.69
CA TRP A 130 -4.14 5.63 -17.89
C TRP A 130 -5.09 6.58 -18.63
N HIS A 131 -4.54 7.66 -19.22
CA HIS A 131 -5.32 8.63 -20.01
C HIS A 131 -6.00 7.92 -21.18
N SER A 132 -5.26 7.07 -21.93
CA SER A 132 -5.81 6.32 -23.06
C SER A 132 -6.96 5.41 -22.62
N LYS A 133 -6.80 4.71 -21.50
CA LYS A 133 -7.79 3.80 -20.94
C LYS A 133 -9.06 4.52 -20.51
N ASN A 134 -8.97 5.77 -20.02
CA ASN A 134 -10.09 6.52 -19.45
C ASN A 134 -10.65 7.60 -20.38
N SER A 135 -10.13 7.73 -21.59
CA SER A 135 -10.59 8.74 -22.55
C SER A 135 -11.70 8.24 -23.50
N GLN A 136 -12.18 7.04 -23.28
CA GLN A 136 -13.23 6.43 -24.13
C GLN A 136 -14.62 6.71 -23.60
#